data_c598ccd7188e5231552ab30e94ece435
#
_entry.id   c598ccd7188e5231552ab30e94ece435
#
_cell.length_a   1.000
_cell.length_b   1.000
_cell.length_c   1.000
_cell.angle_alpha   90.00
_cell.angle_beta   90.00
_cell.angle_gamma   90.00
#
_symmetry.space_group_name_H-M   'P 1'
#
loop_
_entity.id
_entity.type
_entity.pdbx_description
1 polymer ?
#
loop_
_entity_poly.entity_id
_entity_poly.type
_entity_poly.pdbx_seq_one_letter_code
_entity_poly.pdbx_strand_id
1 'polypeptide(L)'
;MGLPLIGDGRGLYKIHILGNSGTSIHEYIRPYSDFSQSTLATRLSLILGIPHISLDRLFWEPNWKSASEDEFRAKIRAAMEQSPNGWIIDGDYQRRGGVIVQDEATDVIWLDPPLVLYFPRIVPCSPGCPETFREVFFSQNSILWWCLTQHSVNRQRGQSRMREIGVGVGTQLDNRKMRRIGGWGGALQRWVKSVKDLVQEK
;
A
#
# COMPACT_ATOMS: atom_id res chain seq x y z
N MET A 1 14.16 20.72 -0.49
CA MET A 1 13.44 19.41 -0.55
C MET A 1 12.05 19.62 0.04
N GLY A 2 10.98 19.12 -0.58
CA GLY A 2 9.64 19.22 0.02
C GLY A 2 9.51 18.31 1.24
N LEU A 3 8.53 18.60 2.12
CA LEU A 3 8.23 17.81 3.31
C LEU A 3 8.02 16.33 2.95
N PRO A 4 8.50 15.38 3.74
CA PRO A 4 8.33 13.93 3.46
C PRO A 4 6.86 13.50 3.57
N LEU A 5 6.08 14.12 4.44
CA LEU A 5 4.63 14.03 4.57
C LEU A 5 4.03 15.43 4.60
N ILE A 6 2.82 15.57 4.05
CA ILE A 6 2.09 16.84 3.98
C ILE A 6 1.24 17.00 5.25
N GLY A 7 0.47 15.96 5.61
CA GLY A 7 -0.49 16.03 6.69
C GLY A 7 -1.59 17.05 6.43
N ASP A 8 -2.31 17.43 7.48
CA ASP A 8 -3.34 18.48 7.47
C ASP A 8 -2.79 19.87 7.84
N GLY A 9 -1.46 20.02 7.97
CA GLY A 9 -0.81 21.24 8.45
C GLY A 9 -0.86 21.45 9.97
N ARG A 10 -1.59 20.61 10.73
CA ARG A 10 -1.71 20.65 12.20
C ARG A 10 -1.07 19.46 12.89
N GLY A 11 -0.45 18.57 12.10
CA GLY A 11 0.25 17.38 12.60
C GLY A 11 -0.57 16.10 12.55
N LEU A 12 -1.75 16.11 11.98
CA LEU A 12 -2.56 14.92 11.73
C LEU A 12 -2.17 14.31 10.39
N TYR A 13 -1.94 13.00 10.39
CA TYR A 13 -1.56 12.24 9.21
C TYR A 13 -2.58 11.12 8.93
N LYS A 14 -3.17 11.16 7.74
CA LYS A 14 -4.01 10.12 7.16
C LYS A 14 -3.30 9.57 5.93
N ILE A 15 -2.63 8.43 6.06
CA ILE A 15 -1.71 7.92 5.02
C ILE A 15 -2.31 6.71 4.34
N HIS A 16 -2.45 6.78 3.01
CA HIS A 16 -2.83 5.65 2.18
C HIS A 16 -1.61 5.10 1.44
N ILE A 17 -1.28 3.83 1.67
CA ILE A 17 -0.15 3.16 1.02
C ILE A 17 -0.67 2.26 -0.08
N LEU A 18 -0.23 2.54 -1.30
CA LEU A 18 -0.56 1.80 -2.51
C LEU A 18 0.67 1.06 -3.03
N GLY A 19 0.48 -0.08 -3.66
CA GLY A 19 1.56 -0.81 -4.31
C GLY A 19 1.06 -1.77 -5.36
N ASN A 20 1.97 -2.39 -6.09
CA ASN A 20 1.62 -3.45 -7.01
C ASN A 20 1.24 -4.71 -6.23
N SER A 21 0.26 -5.45 -6.72
CA SER A 21 -0.11 -6.76 -6.18
C SER A 21 1.12 -7.67 -6.11
N GLY A 22 1.31 -8.35 -4.99
CA GLY A 22 2.54 -9.09 -4.70
C GLY A 22 3.48 -8.37 -3.71
N THR A 23 3.26 -7.07 -3.44
CA THR A 23 3.95 -6.38 -2.35
C THR A 23 3.29 -6.63 -0.98
N SER A 24 2.09 -7.23 -0.97
CA SER A 24 1.30 -7.52 0.24
C SER A 24 1.32 -8.99 0.66
N ILE A 25 1.98 -9.90 -0.10
CA ILE A 25 1.93 -11.33 0.20
C ILE A 25 2.86 -11.67 1.35
N HIS A 26 2.22 -11.97 2.46
CA HIS A 26 2.65 -12.72 3.64
C HIS A 26 3.76 -12.20 4.55
N GLU A 27 3.32 -11.92 5.75
CA GLU A 27 4.03 -11.74 7.01
C GLU A 27 4.94 -12.94 7.41
N TYR A 28 4.87 -14.07 6.67
CA TYR A 28 5.49 -15.34 7.06
C TYR A 28 6.84 -15.67 6.38
N ILE A 29 7.27 -14.92 5.37
CA ILE A 29 8.48 -15.27 4.62
C ILE A 29 9.49 -14.12 4.59
N ARG A 30 10.34 -14.08 5.62
CA ARG A 30 11.56 -13.28 5.82
C ARG A 30 11.39 -11.77 6.05
N PRO A 31 12.02 -11.25 7.14
CA PRO A 31 11.93 -9.85 7.56
C PRO A 31 12.76 -8.85 6.71
N TYR A 32 13.15 -9.20 5.49
CA TYR A 32 14.13 -8.44 4.71
C TYR A 32 13.57 -7.67 3.51
N SER A 33 12.26 -7.41 3.44
CA SER A 33 11.75 -6.61 2.34
C SER A 33 11.09 -5.32 2.79
N ASP A 34 11.86 -4.27 2.84
CA ASP A 34 11.39 -2.89 3.08
C ASP A 34 10.29 -2.41 2.10
N PHE A 35 10.03 -3.13 1.01
CA PHE A 35 9.06 -2.76 -0.04
C PHE A 35 7.67 -3.41 0.08
N SER A 36 7.34 -4.09 1.16
CA SER A 36 5.97 -4.51 1.41
C SER A 36 5.14 -3.32 1.90
N GLN A 37 3.92 -3.16 1.37
CA GLN A 37 2.98 -2.13 1.84
C GLN A 37 2.74 -2.26 3.34
N SER A 38 2.44 -3.46 3.82
CA SER A 38 2.16 -3.72 5.23
C SER A 38 3.39 -3.54 6.12
N THR A 39 4.59 -3.90 5.64
CA THR A 39 5.85 -3.64 6.37
C THR A 39 6.09 -2.13 6.52
N LEU A 40 5.89 -1.37 5.44
CA LEU A 40 6.01 0.09 5.50
C LEU A 40 4.94 0.69 6.41
N ALA A 41 3.68 0.23 6.31
CA ALA A 41 2.58 0.70 7.13
C ALA A 41 2.86 0.47 8.63
N THR A 42 3.30 -0.73 8.99
CA THR A 42 3.69 -1.06 10.38
C THR A 42 4.83 -0.18 10.87
N ARG A 43 5.86 0.03 10.04
CA ARG A 43 7.00 0.87 10.40
C ARG A 43 6.60 2.34 10.60
N LEU A 44 5.76 2.89 9.73
CA LEU A 44 5.23 4.26 9.87
C LEU A 44 4.31 4.38 11.09
N SER A 45 3.50 3.36 11.38
CA SER A 45 2.66 3.30 12.57
C SER A 45 3.48 3.46 13.85
N LEU A 46 4.62 2.78 13.94
CA LEU A 46 5.54 2.92 15.07
C LEU A 46 6.21 4.30 15.14
N ILE A 47 6.55 4.90 13.98
CA ILE A 47 7.20 6.21 13.93
C ILE A 47 6.23 7.34 14.30
N LEU A 48 4.99 7.27 13.79
CA LEU A 48 4.00 8.34 13.92
C LEU A 48 3.08 8.16 15.13
N GLY A 49 3.07 6.99 15.76
CA GLY A 49 2.18 6.67 16.88
C GLY A 49 0.70 6.57 16.49
N ILE A 50 0.38 6.25 15.22
CA ILE A 50 -0.98 6.14 14.70
C ILE A 50 -1.28 4.72 14.22
N PRO A 51 -2.55 4.24 14.26
CA PRO A 51 -2.90 2.86 13.94
C PRO A 51 -2.66 2.52 12.47
N HIS A 52 -2.24 1.27 12.25
CA HIS A 52 -2.16 0.64 10.93
C HIS A 52 -3.40 -0.24 10.71
N ILE A 53 -4.08 -0.01 9.60
CA ILE A 53 -5.29 -0.71 9.16
C ILE A 53 -5.01 -1.34 7.80
N SER A 54 -5.10 -2.68 7.71
CA SER A 54 -4.92 -3.38 6.44
C SER A 54 -6.27 -3.62 5.76
N LEU A 55 -6.42 -3.17 4.52
CA LEU A 55 -7.63 -3.42 3.72
C LEU A 55 -7.83 -4.90 3.43
N ASP A 56 -6.77 -5.68 3.32
CA ASP A 56 -6.88 -7.13 3.14
C ASP A 56 -7.58 -7.79 4.33
N ARG A 57 -7.27 -7.37 5.57
CA ARG A 57 -7.94 -7.89 6.79
C ARG A 57 -9.41 -7.48 6.89
N LEU A 58 -9.80 -6.34 6.34
CA LEU A 58 -11.19 -5.90 6.31
C LEU A 58 -11.99 -6.60 5.21
N PHE A 59 -11.32 -6.96 4.12
CA PHE A 59 -11.95 -7.55 2.94
C PHE A 59 -12.14 -9.06 3.07
N TRP A 60 -11.13 -9.80 3.58
CA TRP A 60 -11.17 -11.25 3.69
C TRP A 60 -11.71 -11.68 5.05
N GLU A 61 -12.75 -12.46 5.03
CA GLU A 61 -13.36 -13.14 6.18
C GLU A 61 -12.77 -14.55 6.35
N PRO A 62 -13.03 -15.23 7.49
CA PRO A 62 -12.65 -16.62 7.68
C PRO A 62 -13.10 -17.49 6.49
N ASN A 63 -12.30 -18.51 6.16
CA ASN A 63 -12.48 -19.38 4.99
C ASN A 63 -12.38 -18.68 3.63
N TRP A 64 -11.61 -17.58 3.54
CA TRP A 64 -11.36 -16.84 2.31
C TRP A 64 -12.62 -16.32 1.62
N LYS A 65 -13.67 -16.09 2.39
CA LYS A 65 -14.87 -15.43 1.91
C LYS A 65 -14.60 -13.92 1.80
N SER A 66 -14.94 -13.34 0.65
CA SER A 66 -14.84 -11.90 0.47
C SER A 66 -16.05 -11.19 1.06
N ALA A 67 -15.84 -10.10 1.79
CA ALA A 67 -16.91 -9.21 2.18
C ALA A 67 -17.63 -8.64 0.95
N SER A 68 -18.91 -8.36 1.08
CA SER A 68 -19.64 -7.61 0.06
C SER A 68 -19.09 -6.17 -0.05
N GLU A 69 -19.37 -5.50 -1.14
CA GLU A 69 -18.83 -4.15 -1.36
C GLU A 69 -19.34 -3.16 -0.32
N ASP A 70 -20.61 -3.26 0.07
CA ASP A 70 -21.23 -2.38 1.07
C ASP A 70 -20.70 -2.66 2.48
N GLU A 71 -20.55 -3.93 2.86
CA GLU A 71 -19.93 -4.33 4.13
C GLU A 71 -18.48 -3.86 4.21
N PHE A 72 -17.72 -4.02 3.12
CA PHE A 72 -16.34 -3.58 3.08
C PHE A 72 -16.20 -2.06 3.22
N ARG A 73 -17.06 -1.29 2.53
CA ARG A 73 -17.11 0.17 2.69
C ARG A 73 -17.49 0.59 4.10
N ALA A 74 -18.45 -0.10 4.72
CA ALA A 74 -18.85 0.16 6.10
C ALA A 74 -17.69 -0.13 7.08
N LYS A 75 -16.98 -1.25 6.92
CA LYS A 75 -15.80 -1.61 7.72
C LYS A 75 -14.68 -0.56 7.58
N ILE A 76 -14.42 -0.07 6.37
CA ILE A 76 -13.42 0.98 6.12
C ILE A 76 -13.80 2.26 6.89
N ARG A 77 -15.03 2.75 6.75
CA ARG A 77 -15.49 3.97 7.43
C ARG A 77 -15.40 3.83 8.93
N ALA A 78 -15.91 2.73 9.49
CA ALA A 78 -15.84 2.47 10.92
C ALA A 78 -14.38 2.46 11.45
N ALA A 79 -13.44 1.86 10.70
CA ALA A 79 -12.04 1.83 11.08
C ALA A 79 -11.39 3.24 11.04
N MET A 80 -11.75 4.07 10.08
CA MET A 80 -11.29 5.46 10.00
C MET A 80 -11.88 6.33 11.12
N GLU A 81 -13.17 6.17 11.42
CA GLU A 81 -13.86 6.89 12.51
C GLU A 81 -13.30 6.54 13.90
N GLN A 82 -12.88 5.28 14.10
CA GLN A 82 -12.21 4.83 15.32
C GLN A 82 -10.78 5.39 15.46
N SER A 83 -10.27 6.05 14.44
CA SER A 83 -8.89 6.56 14.38
C SER A 83 -8.87 8.09 14.13
N PRO A 84 -9.50 8.92 14.99
CA PRO A 84 -9.63 10.37 14.75
C PRO A 84 -8.30 11.11 14.74
N ASN A 85 -7.27 10.56 15.40
CA ASN A 85 -5.93 11.15 15.48
C ASN A 85 -5.04 10.80 14.29
N GLY A 86 -5.60 10.20 13.24
CA GLY A 86 -4.89 9.77 12.05
C GLY A 86 -4.78 8.26 11.93
N TRP A 87 -4.40 7.81 10.74
CA TRP A 87 -4.32 6.39 10.42
C TRP A 87 -3.35 6.14 9.26
N ILE A 88 -2.91 4.90 9.14
CA ILE A 88 -2.19 4.40 7.99
C ILE A 88 -2.97 3.21 7.45
N ILE A 89 -3.43 3.32 6.23
CA ILE A 89 -4.19 2.27 5.55
C ILE A 89 -3.39 1.75 4.38
N ASP A 90 -3.19 0.44 4.31
CA ASP A 90 -2.54 -0.22 3.18
C ASP A 90 -3.52 -1.05 2.34
N GLY A 91 -3.28 -1.08 1.03
CA GLY A 91 -4.04 -1.85 0.05
C GLY A 91 -4.65 -0.99 -1.06
N ASP A 92 -4.79 -1.56 -2.26
CA ASP A 92 -5.37 -0.90 -3.44
C ASP A 92 -6.69 -1.55 -3.86
N TYR A 93 -7.75 -1.30 -3.12
CA TYR A 93 -9.12 -1.79 -3.39
C TYR A 93 -10.00 -0.75 -4.09
N GLN A 94 -9.46 0.04 -5.02
CA GLN A 94 -10.19 1.16 -5.64
C GLN A 94 -11.55 0.79 -6.20
N ARG A 95 -11.67 -0.35 -6.87
CA ARG A 95 -12.94 -0.79 -7.47
C ARG A 95 -13.99 -1.23 -6.45
N ARG A 96 -13.60 -1.42 -5.17
CA ARG A 96 -14.45 -2.01 -4.12
C ARG A 96 -14.59 -1.11 -2.88
N GLY A 97 -14.16 0.15 -2.96
CA GLY A 97 -14.29 1.10 -1.84
C GLY A 97 -13.00 1.79 -1.42
N GLY A 98 -11.83 1.38 -1.91
CA GLY A 98 -10.55 2.03 -1.61
C GLY A 98 -10.45 3.49 -2.05
N VAL A 99 -11.34 3.95 -2.92
CA VAL A 99 -11.47 5.38 -3.29
C VAL A 99 -11.75 6.23 -2.04
N ILE A 100 -12.60 5.77 -1.12
CA ILE A 100 -12.93 6.48 0.12
C ILE A 100 -11.66 6.77 0.94
N VAL A 101 -10.77 5.80 1.03
CA VAL A 101 -9.49 5.95 1.74
C VAL A 101 -8.61 7.00 1.07
N GLN A 102 -8.51 6.94 -0.27
CA GLN A 102 -7.70 7.88 -1.04
C GLN A 102 -8.24 9.32 -0.91
N ASP A 103 -9.56 9.50 -0.92
CA ASP A 103 -10.19 10.82 -0.84
C ASP A 103 -9.92 11.48 0.51
N GLU A 104 -10.04 10.71 1.61
CA GLU A 104 -9.80 11.22 2.97
C GLU A 104 -8.33 11.28 3.38
N ALA A 105 -7.43 10.65 2.63
CA ALA A 105 -6.01 10.67 2.93
C ALA A 105 -5.41 12.06 2.78
N THR A 106 -4.52 12.44 3.70
CA THR A 106 -3.65 13.63 3.56
C THR A 106 -2.44 13.33 2.70
N ASP A 107 -1.99 12.08 2.69
CA ASP A 107 -0.83 11.59 1.96
C ASP A 107 -1.13 10.24 1.31
N VAL A 108 -0.76 10.11 0.05
CA VAL A 108 -0.84 8.85 -0.70
C VAL A 108 0.56 8.43 -1.10
N ILE A 109 1.00 7.26 -0.65
CA ILE A 109 2.33 6.73 -0.92
C ILE A 109 2.20 5.56 -1.90
N TRP A 110 2.70 5.74 -3.11
CA TRP A 110 2.73 4.68 -4.11
C TRP A 110 4.09 4.01 -4.14
N LEU A 111 4.14 2.74 -3.70
CA LEU A 111 5.32 1.89 -3.83
C LEU A 111 5.36 1.29 -5.25
N ASP A 112 6.39 1.65 -6.00
CA ASP A 112 6.61 1.16 -7.38
C ASP A 112 8.03 0.55 -7.51
N PRO A 113 8.33 -0.57 -6.78
CA PRO A 113 9.59 -1.27 -6.93
C PRO A 113 9.67 -1.98 -8.29
N PRO A 114 10.87 -2.24 -8.82
CA PRO A 114 11.04 -3.09 -10.00
C PRO A 114 10.45 -4.48 -9.78
N LEU A 115 9.81 -5.04 -10.82
CA LEU A 115 9.18 -6.37 -10.78
C LEU A 115 10.12 -7.44 -10.23
N VAL A 116 11.40 -7.39 -10.61
CA VAL A 116 12.42 -8.36 -10.20
C VAL A 116 12.64 -8.41 -8.67
N LEU A 117 12.29 -7.37 -7.92
CA LEU A 117 12.44 -7.35 -6.46
C LEU A 117 11.31 -8.11 -5.73
N TYR A 118 10.12 -8.12 -6.25
CA TYR A 118 9.00 -8.81 -5.60
C TYR A 118 8.59 -10.10 -6.29
N PHE A 119 8.98 -10.31 -7.55
CA PHE A 119 8.71 -11.54 -8.29
C PHE A 119 9.21 -12.81 -7.56
N PRO A 120 10.47 -12.87 -7.05
CA PRO A 120 10.95 -14.05 -6.32
C PRO A 120 10.22 -14.32 -5.00
N ARG A 121 9.44 -13.35 -4.50
CA ARG A 121 8.69 -13.47 -3.24
C ARG A 121 7.33 -14.13 -3.42
N ILE A 122 6.83 -14.13 -4.65
CA ILE A 122 5.56 -14.79 -5.00
C ILE A 122 5.78 -16.30 -5.19
N VAL A 123 7.01 -16.69 -5.52
CA VAL A 123 7.41 -18.06 -5.85
C VAL A 123 7.37 -19.04 -4.66
N PRO A 124 7.76 -18.71 -3.43
CA PRO A 124 7.58 -19.65 -2.32
C PRO A 124 6.12 -19.63 -1.87
N CYS A 125 5.32 -20.54 -2.37
CA CYS A 125 4.03 -20.89 -1.76
C CYS A 125 4.26 -21.25 -0.29
N SER A 126 3.40 -20.74 0.59
CA SER A 126 3.41 -21.08 2.00
C SER A 126 3.33 -22.60 2.20
N PRO A 127 3.99 -23.18 3.21
CA PRO A 127 3.78 -24.56 3.59
C PRO A 127 2.28 -24.79 3.83
N GLY A 128 1.64 -25.65 3.04
CA GLY A 128 0.20 -25.90 3.09
C GLY A 128 -0.59 -25.33 1.90
N CYS A 129 0.05 -24.69 0.94
CA CYS A 129 -0.60 -24.35 -0.33
C CYS A 129 -0.81 -25.64 -1.14
N PRO A 130 -2.07 -25.98 -1.51
CA PRO A 130 -2.36 -27.23 -2.23
C PRO A 130 -1.85 -27.22 -3.69
N GLU A 131 -1.37 -26.08 -4.17
CA GLU A 131 -0.88 -25.92 -5.54
C GLU A 131 0.50 -26.54 -5.71
N THR A 132 0.65 -27.41 -6.69
CA THR A 132 1.94 -27.99 -7.07
C THR A 132 2.82 -26.92 -7.73
N PHE A 133 4.16 -27.09 -7.67
CA PHE A 133 5.12 -26.22 -8.34
C PHE A 133 4.75 -25.98 -9.82
N ARG A 134 4.21 -26.99 -10.49
CA ARG A 134 3.79 -26.94 -11.89
C ARG A 134 2.56 -26.05 -12.09
N GLU A 135 1.60 -26.07 -11.17
CA GLU A 135 0.42 -25.20 -11.21
C GLU A 135 0.77 -23.75 -10.93
N VAL A 136 1.68 -23.51 -9.99
CA VAL A 136 2.17 -22.18 -9.66
C VAL A 136 2.91 -21.51 -10.83
N PHE A 137 3.74 -22.28 -11.58
CA PHE A 137 4.56 -21.72 -12.65
C PHE A 137 3.93 -21.79 -14.04
N PHE A 138 3.11 -22.78 -14.33
CA PHE A 138 2.64 -23.05 -15.70
C PHE A 138 1.11 -22.91 -15.87
N SER A 139 0.37 -22.61 -14.82
CA SER A 139 -1.07 -22.34 -14.94
C SER A 139 -1.31 -20.86 -15.26
N GLN A 140 -2.21 -20.59 -16.22
CA GLN A 140 -2.68 -19.24 -16.51
C GLN A 140 -3.49 -18.62 -15.36
N ASN A 141 -3.94 -19.44 -14.41
CA ASN A 141 -4.63 -19.02 -13.19
C ASN A 141 -3.65 -18.83 -12.02
N SER A 142 -2.35 -19.01 -12.23
CA SER A 142 -1.36 -18.86 -11.17
C SER A 142 -1.23 -17.39 -10.71
N ILE A 143 -0.96 -17.21 -9.44
CA ILE A 143 -0.71 -15.89 -8.87
C ILE A 143 0.49 -15.20 -9.54
N LEU A 144 1.47 -15.98 -10.03
CA LEU A 144 2.61 -15.47 -10.78
C LEU A 144 2.20 -14.87 -12.11
N TRP A 145 1.37 -15.57 -12.88
CA TRP A 145 0.86 -15.09 -14.15
C TRP A 145 -0.01 -13.83 -13.95
N TRP A 146 -0.85 -13.86 -12.91
CA TRP A 146 -1.64 -12.71 -12.55
C TRP A 146 -0.76 -11.49 -12.17
N CYS A 147 0.28 -11.68 -11.36
CA CYS A 147 1.20 -10.60 -11.00
C CYS A 147 1.94 -10.01 -12.20
N LEU A 148 2.38 -10.86 -13.14
CA LEU A 148 3.05 -10.43 -14.36
C LEU A 148 2.10 -9.60 -15.25
N THR A 149 0.90 -10.10 -15.48
CA THR A 149 -0.09 -9.44 -16.33
C THR A 149 -0.66 -8.17 -15.71
N GLN A 150 -0.88 -8.16 -14.39
CA GLN A 150 -1.41 -6.99 -13.68
C GLN A 150 -0.36 -5.93 -13.36
N HIS A 151 0.95 -6.27 -13.42
CA HIS A 151 2.00 -5.30 -13.12
C HIS A 151 1.92 -4.04 -13.99
N SER A 152 1.83 -4.21 -15.30
CA SER A 152 1.74 -3.08 -16.23
C SER A 152 0.47 -2.27 -16.06
N VAL A 153 -0.65 -2.93 -15.82
CA VAL A 153 -1.97 -2.30 -15.60
C VAL A 153 -1.96 -1.49 -14.31
N ASN A 154 -1.47 -2.06 -13.21
CA ASN A 154 -1.39 -1.36 -11.93
C ASN A 154 -0.43 -0.18 -11.99
N ARG A 155 0.69 -0.34 -12.70
CA ARG A 155 1.64 0.75 -12.90
C ARG A 155 1.06 1.89 -13.74
N GLN A 156 0.31 1.59 -14.81
CA GLN A 156 -0.40 2.60 -15.59
C GLN A 156 -1.43 3.37 -14.74
N ARG A 157 -2.19 2.67 -13.91
CA ARG A 157 -3.14 3.30 -12.97
C ARG A 157 -2.41 4.22 -11.98
N GLY A 158 -1.32 3.76 -11.40
CA GLY A 158 -0.49 4.57 -10.50
C GLY A 158 0.05 5.82 -11.21
N GLN A 159 0.50 5.70 -12.45
CA GLN A 159 0.97 6.84 -13.26
C GLN A 159 -0.17 7.83 -13.59
N SER A 160 -1.37 7.35 -13.91
CA SER A 160 -2.52 8.23 -14.13
C SER A 160 -2.85 9.02 -12.88
N ARG A 161 -2.91 8.37 -11.72
CA ARG A 161 -3.12 9.06 -10.43
C ARG A 161 -2.02 10.08 -10.12
N MET A 162 -0.76 9.74 -10.41
CA MET A 162 0.36 10.68 -10.25
C MET A 162 0.20 11.93 -11.11
N ARG A 163 -0.38 11.82 -12.31
CA ARG A 163 -0.68 12.98 -13.17
C ARG A 163 -1.80 13.84 -12.61
N GLU A 164 -2.70 13.28 -11.83
CA GLU A 164 -3.84 13.99 -11.23
C GLU A 164 -3.46 14.62 -9.88
N ILE A 165 -2.98 13.81 -8.94
CA ILE A 165 -2.76 14.19 -7.54
C ILE A 165 -1.29 14.08 -7.07
N GLY A 166 -0.34 13.95 -8.00
CA GLY A 166 1.08 13.84 -7.68
C GLY A 166 1.68 15.12 -7.12
N VAL A 167 2.43 15.02 -6.04
CA VAL A 167 3.15 16.16 -5.45
C VAL A 167 4.16 16.72 -6.45
N GLY A 168 4.02 18.00 -6.78
CA GLY A 168 4.89 18.70 -7.72
C GLY A 168 4.57 18.49 -9.21
N VAL A 169 3.74 17.51 -9.58
CA VAL A 169 3.44 17.16 -10.98
C VAL A 169 1.94 17.05 -11.29
N GLY A 170 1.10 16.88 -10.28
CA GLY A 170 -0.34 16.69 -10.46
C GLY A 170 -1.05 17.91 -11.04
N THR A 171 -2.10 17.68 -11.83
CA THR A 171 -2.93 18.75 -12.43
C THR A 171 -3.91 19.37 -11.42
N GLN A 172 -4.33 18.57 -10.39
CA GLN A 172 -5.22 19.06 -9.33
C GLN A 172 -4.39 19.76 -8.24
N LEU A 173 -4.22 21.07 -8.37
CA LEU A 173 -3.32 21.87 -7.52
C LEU A 173 -3.63 21.75 -6.02
N ASP A 174 -4.91 21.75 -5.66
CA ASP A 174 -5.38 21.72 -4.27
C ASP A 174 -5.40 20.29 -3.66
N ASN A 175 -5.18 19.24 -4.49
CA ASN A 175 -5.26 17.85 -4.07
C ASN A 175 -3.95 17.09 -4.35
N ARG A 176 -2.81 17.79 -4.39
CA ARG A 176 -1.50 17.18 -4.60
C ARG A 176 -1.00 16.49 -3.35
N LYS A 177 -1.26 15.21 -3.22
CA LYS A 177 -0.94 14.41 -2.02
C LYS A 177 -0.25 13.09 -2.30
N MET A 178 -0.04 12.72 -3.58
CA MET A 178 0.53 11.43 -3.94
C MET A 178 2.03 11.52 -4.20
N ARG A 179 2.80 10.60 -3.60
CA ARG A 179 4.25 10.41 -3.83
C ARG A 179 4.52 9.02 -4.35
N ARG A 180 5.35 8.94 -5.38
CA ARG A 180 5.87 7.67 -5.88
C ARG A 180 7.22 7.39 -5.24
N ILE A 181 7.37 6.21 -4.64
CA ILE A 181 8.64 5.69 -4.13
C ILE A 181 8.98 4.42 -4.91
N GLY A 182 9.95 4.54 -5.79
CA GLY A 182 10.43 3.45 -6.65
C GLY A 182 11.88 3.07 -6.36
N GLY A 183 12.45 2.24 -7.24
CA GLY A 183 13.86 1.86 -7.20
C GLY A 183 14.17 0.66 -6.29
N TRP A 184 15.45 0.47 -5.96
CA TRP A 184 15.98 -0.74 -5.32
C TRP A 184 16.03 -0.71 -3.78
N GLY A 185 15.33 0.21 -3.11
CA GLY A 185 15.25 0.28 -1.65
C GLY A 185 15.88 1.54 -1.06
N GLY A 186 16.94 2.04 -1.62
CA GLY A 186 17.62 3.22 -1.06
C GLY A 186 16.75 4.48 -1.01
N ALA A 187 15.84 4.66 -1.98
CA ALA A 187 14.90 5.77 -1.97
C ALA A 187 13.89 5.66 -0.82
N LEU A 188 13.36 4.46 -0.59
CA LEU A 188 12.43 4.19 0.51
C LEU A 188 13.10 4.41 1.88
N GLN A 189 14.31 3.89 2.06
CA GLN A 189 15.05 4.06 3.32
C GLN A 189 15.35 5.53 3.62
N ARG A 190 15.78 6.30 2.62
CA ARG A 190 16.00 7.75 2.77
C ARG A 190 14.71 8.49 3.12
N TRP A 191 13.61 8.14 2.45
CA TRP A 191 12.32 8.75 2.74
C TRP A 191 11.80 8.41 4.14
N VAL A 192 11.88 7.15 4.58
CA VAL A 192 11.53 6.77 5.96
C VAL A 192 12.40 7.48 6.99
N LYS A 193 13.69 7.68 6.69
CA LYS A 193 14.56 8.48 7.56
C LYS A 193 14.05 9.92 7.65
N SER A 194 13.72 10.55 6.52
CA SER A 194 13.17 11.93 6.53
C SER A 194 11.85 12.03 7.31
N VAL A 195 11.01 10.98 7.31
CA VAL A 195 9.79 10.94 8.15
C VAL A 195 10.14 10.87 9.63
N LYS A 196 11.16 10.09 10.02
CA LYS A 196 11.64 10.05 11.41
C LYS A 196 12.16 11.41 11.86
N ASP A 197 12.99 12.03 11.03
CA ASP A 197 13.58 13.35 11.32
C ASP A 197 12.46 14.39 11.51
N LEU A 198 11.41 14.38 10.66
CA LEU A 198 10.23 15.24 10.78
C LEU A 198 9.49 15.11 12.13
N VAL A 199 9.45 13.91 12.70
CA VAL A 199 8.77 13.67 14.00
C VAL A 199 9.66 14.07 15.18
N GLN A 200 10.97 13.95 15.04
CA GLN A 200 11.93 14.31 16.10
C GLN A 200 12.13 15.84 16.23
N GLU A 201 11.84 16.59 15.18
CA GLU A 201 11.93 18.07 15.17
C GLU A 201 10.69 18.76 15.74
N LYS A 202 9.63 18.01 16.09
CA LYS A 202 8.41 18.50 16.76
C LYS A 202 8.43 18.24 18.26
#